data_69f0493036c6f82dc64f069ddcdad208
#
_entry.id   69f0493036c6f82dc64f069ddcdad208
#
_cell.length_a   1.000
_cell.length_b   1.000
_cell.length_c   1.000
_cell.angle_alpha   90.00
_cell.angle_beta   90.00
_cell.angle_gamma   90.00
#
_symmetry.space_group_name_H-M   'P 1'
#
loop_
_entity.id
_entity.type
_entity.pdbx_description
1 polymer ?
#
loop_
_entity_poly.entity_id
_entity_poly.type
_entity_poly.pdbx_seq_one_letter_code
_entity_poly.pdbx_strand_id
1 'polypeptide(L)'
;AGEQISISLLAMAIESLGFPVISLLGWQAGFNTNSVYGAARIKNIKTNRLQAEIAKHNIVVVAGFQGINRYDDLTTLGRGGSDTSAVHADKCQIFTDVEGVYTADPRKVEGARKLDEITYDEMLELATLGAQVLNNRSVEMAKKYSVELEVLSSLNPVPGTIVKEKVKMEKMLIRGVTKDTDVALISVVGLEDIPGVVFKVFSKLSQKNINVDIILQSVGRDGTKDLTFTVSKANGPVAIDALREMDAIGDKEIKCSTDVAKVSIVGAGMESHPGTASKMFEALYAQNINIQMISTSEIKISVIIAAEDADRAVSAVHKAFIPND
;
A
#
# COMPACT_ATOMS: atom_id res chain seq x y z
N ALA A 1 20.58 -4.06 -13.52
CA ALA A 1 21.11 -3.73 -14.87
C ALA A 1 20.13 -2.79 -15.63
N GLY A 2 18.81 -3.05 -15.63
CA GLY A 2 17.86 -2.24 -16.41
C GLY A 2 17.91 -0.75 -16.10
N GLU A 3 17.87 -0.37 -14.83
CA GLU A 3 17.98 1.03 -14.39
C GLU A 3 19.26 1.72 -14.86
N GLN A 4 20.38 0.97 -14.85
CA GLN A 4 21.69 1.50 -15.30
C GLN A 4 21.70 1.79 -16.79
N ILE A 5 21.08 0.94 -17.60
CA ILE A 5 20.93 1.14 -19.03
C ILE A 5 19.99 2.34 -19.29
N SER A 6 18.85 2.40 -18.61
CA SER A 6 17.86 3.49 -18.77
C SER A 6 18.47 4.85 -18.47
N ILE A 7 19.17 5.02 -17.36
CA ILE A 7 19.77 6.33 -17.03
C ILE A 7 20.85 6.75 -18.04
N SER A 8 21.60 5.79 -18.57
CA SER A 8 22.63 6.10 -19.59
C SER A 8 21.99 6.60 -20.88
N LEU A 9 20.94 5.91 -21.37
CA LEU A 9 20.20 6.33 -22.57
C LEU A 9 19.49 7.68 -22.36
N LEU A 10 18.89 7.88 -21.19
CA LEU A 10 18.23 9.14 -20.86
C LEU A 10 19.24 10.29 -20.79
N ALA A 11 20.39 10.09 -20.18
CA ALA A 11 21.45 11.11 -20.14
C ALA A 11 21.93 11.48 -21.54
N MET A 12 22.18 10.50 -22.43
CA MET A 12 22.54 10.75 -23.81
C MET A 12 21.45 11.55 -24.55
N ALA A 13 20.18 11.23 -24.33
CA ALA A 13 19.07 11.97 -24.93
C ALA A 13 19.02 13.43 -24.42
N ILE A 14 19.19 13.65 -23.11
CA ILE A 14 19.24 14.99 -22.52
C ILE A 14 20.41 15.81 -23.09
N GLU A 15 21.60 15.19 -23.18
CA GLU A 15 22.79 15.82 -23.76
C GLU A 15 22.57 16.21 -25.23
N SER A 16 21.90 15.36 -26.00
CA SER A 16 21.58 15.65 -27.41
C SER A 16 20.63 16.85 -27.58
N LEU A 17 19.88 17.22 -26.53
CA LEU A 17 19.04 18.41 -26.48
C LEU A 17 19.81 19.66 -26.02
N GLY A 18 21.14 19.56 -25.77
CA GLY A 18 22.00 20.64 -25.39
C GLY A 18 22.03 20.98 -23.89
N PHE A 19 21.49 20.10 -23.03
CA PHE A 19 21.50 20.30 -21.58
C PHE A 19 22.69 19.54 -20.94
N PRO A 20 23.40 20.20 -19.99
CA PRO A 20 24.44 19.51 -19.24
C PRO A 20 23.82 18.44 -18.31
N VAL A 21 24.32 17.22 -18.38
CA VAL A 21 23.75 16.08 -17.67
C VAL A 21 24.83 15.12 -17.17
N ILE A 22 24.55 14.46 -16.07
CA ILE A 22 25.34 13.33 -15.58
C ILE A 22 24.44 12.20 -15.12
N SER A 23 24.79 10.96 -15.47
CA SER A 23 24.13 9.76 -14.94
C SER A 23 24.93 9.17 -13.77
N LEU A 24 24.24 8.87 -12.68
CA LEU A 24 24.83 8.28 -11.47
C LEU A 24 24.10 7.00 -11.08
N LEU A 25 24.86 5.98 -10.75
CA LEU A 25 24.33 4.78 -10.11
C LEU A 25 23.89 5.11 -8.67
N GLY A 26 22.95 4.35 -8.09
CA GLY A 26 22.46 4.61 -6.74
C GLY A 26 23.57 4.75 -5.69
N TRP A 27 24.59 3.92 -5.75
CA TRP A 27 25.74 4.04 -4.84
C TRP A 27 26.60 5.28 -5.10
N GLN A 28 26.74 5.73 -6.35
CA GLN A 28 27.43 6.98 -6.68
C GLN A 28 26.63 8.21 -6.21
N ALA A 29 25.31 8.09 -6.21
CA ALA A 29 24.41 9.09 -5.64
C ALA A 29 24.34 9.04 -4.10
N GLY A 30 25.03 8.06 -3.47
CA GLY A 30 25.21 7.98 -2.04
C GLY A 30 24.16 7.16 -1.28
N PHE A 31 23.35 6.33 -1.94
CA PHE A 31 22.36 5.47 -1.29
C PHE A 31 23.02 4.30 -0.55
N ASN A 32 23.10 4.41 0.78
CA ASN A 32 23.62 3.35 1.64
C ASN A 32 22.48 2.56 2.26
N THR A 33 22.56 1.23 2.21
CA THR A 33 21.50 0.31 2.61
C THR A 33 21.95 -0.67 3.70
N ASN A 34 20.98 -1.42 4.23
CA ASN A 34 21.27 -2.64 4.99
C ASN A 34 21.66 -3.78 4.03
N SER A 35 21.99 -4.96 4.59
CA SER A 35 22.45 -6.13 3.82
C SER A 35 21.33 -7.14 3.49
N VAL A 36 20.09 -6.67 3.31
CA VAL A 36 18.96 -7.48 2.83
C VAL A 36 18.87 -7.30 1.31
N TYR A 37 19.51 -8.18 0.54
CA TYR A 37 19.81 -7.95 -0.88
C TYR A 37 18.59 -7.67 -1.79
N GLY A 38 17.47 -8.36 -1.60
CA GLY A 38 16.28 -8.23 -2.46
C GLY A 38 15.23 -7.23 -1.96
N ALA A 39 15.35 -6.76 -0.71
CA ALA A 39 14.40 -5.85 -0.05
C ALA A 39 15.14 -4.91 0.90
N ALA A 40 16.22 -4.31 0.43
CA ALA A 40 17.08 -3.46 1.22
C ALA A 40 16.35 -2.20 1.71
N ARG A 41 16.78 -1.71 2.87
CA ARG A 41 16.31 -0.43 3.44
C ARG A 41 17.43 0.59 3.39
N ILE A 42 17.12 1.79 2.93
CA ILE A 42 18.04 2.93 2.94
C ILE A 42 18.32 3.29 4.41
N LYS A 43 19.58 3.31 4.78
CA LYS A 43 20.08 3.73 6.11
C LYS A 43 20.40 5.22 6.14
N ASN A 44 21.08 5.68 5.12
CA ASN A 44 21.43 7.08 4.92
C ASN A 44 21.71 7.35 3.44
N ILE A 45 21.69 8.62 3.07
CA ILE A 45 22.06 9.11 1.74
C ILE A 45 23.17 10.15 1.92
N LYS A 46 24.32 9.91 1.29
CA LYS A 46 25.42 10.87 1.27
C LYS A 46 25.25 11.78 0.05
N THR A 47 24.62 12.93 0.24
CA THR A 47 24.21 13.84 -0.85
C THR A 47 25.34 14.67 -1.46
N ASN A 48 26.56 14.62 -0.94
CA ASN A 48 27.67 15.49 -1.35
C ASN A 48 27.92 15.45 -2.87
N ARG A 49 27.86 14.27 -3.48
CA ARG A 49 28.06 14.12 -4.94
C ARG A 49 26.92 14.75 -5.72
N LEU A 50 25.68 14.52 -5.30
CA LEU A 50 24.49 15.10 -5.92
C LEU A 50 24.53 16.62 -5.86
N GLN A 51 24.79 17.19 -4.68
CA GLN A 51 24.90 18.64 -4.47
C GLN A 51 26.03 19.24 -5.32
N ALA A 52 27.20 18.59 -5.41
CA ALA A 52 28.30 19.07 -6.22
C ALA A 52 27.97 19.10 -7.72
N GLU A 53 27.21 18.13 -8.24
CA GLU A 53 26.79 18.14 -9.64
C GLU A 53 25.67 19.13 -9.92
N ILE A 54 24.72 19.28 -9.02
CA ILE A 54 23.65 20.30 -9.11
C ILE A 54 24.26 21.73 -9.07
N ALA A 55 25.28 21.95 -8.21
CA ALA A 55 25.97 23.24 -8.16
C ALA A 55 26.69 23.60 -9.47
N LYS A 56 27.03 22.64 -10.30
CA LYS A 56 27.55 22.84 -11.66
C LYS A 56 26.44 23.04 -12.71
N HIS A 57 25.18 23.12 -12.29
CA HIS A 57 23.99 23.17 -13.14
C HIS A 57 23.77 21.92 -14.03
N ASN A 58 24.32 20.78 -13.63
CA ASN A 58 24.04 19.52 -14.29
C ASN A 58 22.63 19.02 -13.94
N ILE A 59 21.93 18.48 -14.92
CA ILE A 59 20.81 17.58 -14.69
C ILE A 59 21.39 16.26 -14.19
N VAL A 60 20.96 15.80 -13.02
CA VAL A 60 21.50 14.56 -12.43
C VAL A 60 20.47 13.44 -12.60
N VAL A 61 20.79 12.46 -13.44
CA VAL A 61 19.98 11.26 -13.66
C VAL A 61 20.49 10.15 -12.74
N VAL A 62 19.65 9.67 -11.83
CA VAL A 62 20.05 8.66 -10.84
C VAL A 62 19.33 7.33 -11.09
N ALA A 63 20.10 6.23 -11.11
CA ALA A 63 19.50 4.90 -11.11
C ALA A 63 18.82 4.64 -9.76
N GLY A 64 17.51 4.65 -9.75
CA GLY A 64 16.70 4.28 -8.61
C GLY A 64 16.77 2.80 -8.26
N PHE A 65 15.97 2.33 -7.31
CA PHE A 65 15.83 0.92 -6.94
C PHE A 65 17.07 0.26 -6.32
N GLN A 66 18.23 0.87 -6.31
CA GLN A 66 19.51 0.27 -5.91
C GLN A 66 20.28 1.12 -4.90
N GLY A 67 21.12 0.46 -4.12
CA GLY A 67 22.06 1.08 -3.21
C GLY A 67 23.23 0.14 -2.92
N ILE A 68 24.06 0.51 -1.96
CA ILE A 68 25.24 -0.25 -1.56
C ILE A 68 25.19 -0.55 -0.06
N ASN A 69 25.58 -1.75 0.33
CA ASN A 69 25.66 -2.13 1.74
C ASN A 69 27.06 -1.88 2.31
N ARG A 70 27.28 -2.27 3.58
CA ARG A 70 28.57 -2.09 4.28
C ARG A 70 29.72 -2.94 3.73
N TYR A 71 29.45 -3.87 2.85
CA TYR A 71 30.44 -4.75 2.22
C TYR A 71 30.73 -4.33 0.78
N ASP A 72 30.26 -3.15 0.37
CA ASP A 72 30.31 -2.64 -1.00
C ASP A 72 29.54 -3.48 -2.03
N ASP A 73 28.61 -4.34 -1.56
CA ASP A 73 27.74 -5.10 -2.44
C ASP A 73 26.54 -4.28 -2.86
N LEU A 74 26.12 -4.45 -4.11
CA LEU A 74 24.87 -3.87 -4.63
C LEU A 74 23.65 -4.55 -4.01
N THR A 75 22.72 -3.75 -3.57
CA THR A 75 21.44 -4.18 -3.03
C THR A 75 20.29 -3.56 -3.80
N THR A 76 19.14 -4.22 -3.80
CA THR A 76 17.92 -3.69 -4.40
C THR A 76 16.88 -3.40 -3.33
N LEU A 77 16.12 -2.30 -3.53
CA LEU A 77 15.15 -1.81 -2.56
C LEU A 77 13.82 -2.56 -2.58
N GLY A 78 13.65 -3.49 -3.52
CA GLY A 78 12.37 -4.16 -3.75
C GLY A 78 11.38 -3.32 -4.54
N ARG A 79 10.15 -3.81 -4.69
CA ARG A 79 9.11 -3.16 -5.48
C ARG A 79 8.87 -1.71 -5.00
N GLY A 80 8.72 -0.76 -5.93
CA GLY A 80 8.58 0.68 -5.61
C GLY A 80 9.86 1.32 -5.07
N GLY A 81 11.02 0.68 -5.28
CA GLY A 81 12.30 1.18 -4.79
C GLY A 81 12.73 2.48 -5.44
N SER A 82 12.39 2.72 -6.70
CA SER A 82 12.70 3.99 -7.40
C SER A 82 11.94 5.15 -6.77
N ASP A 83 10.64 5.00 -6.51
CA ASP A 83 9.83 6.00 -5.81
C ASP A 83 10.40 6.27 -4.40
N THR A 84 10.80 5.19 -3.68
CA THR A 84 11.44 5.33 -2.37
C THR A 84 12.75 6.10 -2.43
N SER A 85 13.50 6.01 -3.53
CA SER A 85 14.71 6.82 -3.74
C SER A 85 14.37 8.28 -4.00
N ALA A 86 13.34 8.56 -4.80
CA ALA A 86 12.95 9.89 -5.22
C ALA A 86 12.41 10.77 -4.08
N VAL A 87 11.70 10.20 -3.10
CA VAL A 87 11.10 10.92 -1.97
C VAL A 87 12.10 11.48 -0.94
N HIS A 88 13.38 11.48 -1.25
CA HIS A 88 14.39 12.16 -0.44
C HIS A 88 14.78 13.54 -1.00
N ALA A 89 14.05 14.03 -2.01
CA ALA A 89 14.16 15.39 -2.54
C ALA A 89 13.21 16.36 -1.81
N ASP A 90 13.34 17.66 -2.03
CA ASP A 90 12.45 18.68 -1.44
C ASP A 90 11.02 18.61 -2.01
N LYS A 91 10.87 18.25 -3.28
CA LYS A 91 9.63 17.95 -3.97
C LYS A 91 9.84 16.70 -4.83
N CYS A 92 8.84 15.83 -4.87
CA CYS A 92 8.90 14.59 -5.65
C CYS A 92 7.73 14.50 -6.62
N GLN A 93 8.02 14.34 -7.91
CA GLN A 93 7.04 14.06 -8.94
C GLN A 93 7.18 12.61 -9.40
N ILE A 94 6.08 11.86 -9.38
CA ILE A 94 6.01 10.46 -9.84
C ILE A 94 5.24 10.44 -11.15
N PHE A 95 5.93 10.19 -12.24
CA PHE A 95 5.33 10.02 -13.56
C PHE A 95 4.99 8.53 -13.78
N THR A 96 3.71 8.27 -14.08
CA THR A 96 3.18 6.92 -14.23
C THR A 96 2.23 6.85 -15.45
N ASP A 97 1.60 5.70 -15.67
CA ASP A 97 0.65 5.47 -16.77
C ASP A 97 -0.78 5.94 -16.46
N VAL A 98 -1.02 6.48 -15.26
CA VAL A 98 -2.30 7.07 -14.85
C VAL A 98 -2.17 8.56 -14.59
N GLU A 99 -3.28 9.30 -14.67
CA GLU A 99 -3.28 10.77 -14.54
C GLU A 99 -3.25 11.25 -13.07
N GLY A 100 -3.27 10.34 -12.10
CA GLY A 100 -3.29 10.66 -10.68
C GLY A 100 -3.99 9.58 -9.86
N VAL A 101 -4.39 9.92 -8.65
CA VAL A 101 -5.15 9.05 -7.75
C VAL A 101 -6.64 9.28 -7.97
N TYR A 102 -7.39 8.19 -8.09
CA TYR A 102 -8.83 8.23 -8.34
C TYR A 102 -9.63 7.73 -7.13
N THR A 103 -10.88 8.13 -7.05
CA THR A 103 -11.82 7.68 -6.01
C THR A 103 -12.17 6.19 -6.08
N ALA A 104 -11.95 5.56 -7.22
CA ALA A 104 -11.94 4.12 -7.47
C ALA A 104 -11.18 3.85 -8.78
N ASP A 105 -10.96 2.59 -9.16
CA ASP A 105 -10.34 2.27 -10.46
C ASP A 105 -11.26 2.73 -11.61
N PRO A 106 -10.87 3.75 -12.40
CA PRO A 106 -11.71 4.30 -13.46
C PRO A 106 -12.00 3.31 -14.59
N ARG A 107 -11.23 2.23 -14.69
CA ARG A 107 -11.46 1.15 -15.69
C ARG A 107 -12.60 0.22 -15.26
N LYS A 108 -12.98 0.25 -13.98
CA LYS A 108 -13.95 -0.67 -13.35
C LYS A 108 -15.19 0.04 -12.83
N VAL A 109 -15.07 1.30 -12.45
CA VAL A 109 -16.13 2.07 -11.81
C VAL A 109 -16.45 3.30 -12.64
N GLU A 110 -17.63 3.29 -13.25
CA GLU A 110 -18.18 4.45 -13.92
C GLU A 110 -18.40 5.58 -12.90
N GLY A 111 -17.96 6.80 -13.23
CA GLY A 111 -18.04 7.95 -12.32
C GLY A 111 -16.89 8.04 -11.31
N ALA A 112 -15.84 7.20 -11.41
CA ALA A 112 -14.61 7.42 -10.66
C ALA A 112 -13.99 8.77 -11.02
N ARG A 113 -13.66 9.58 -10.01
CA ARG A 113 -13.13 10.95 -10.19
C ARG A 113 -11.68 11.01 -9.76
N LYS A 114 -10.87 11.75 -10.50
CA LYS A 114 -9.50 12.06 -10.09
C LYS A 114 -9.53 13.01 -8.88
N LEU A 115 -8.68 12.75 -7.91
CA LEU A 115 -8.48 13.62 -6.76
C LEU A 115 -7.42 14.68 -7.09
N ASP A 116 -7.72 15.94 -6.79
CA ASP A 116 -6.71 17.00 -6.91
C ASP A 116 -5.68 16.92 -5.78
N GLU A 117 -6.13 16.59 -4.57
CA GLU A 117 -5.32 16.49 -3.37
C GLU A 117 -5.77 15.32 -2.49
N ILE A 118 -4.80 14.68 -1.82
CA ILE A 118 -5.05 13.62 -0.83
C ILE A 118 -4.03 13.71 0.31
N THR A 119 -4.41 13.33 1.54
CA THR A 119 -3.46 13.26 2.64
C THR A 119 -2.56 12.04 2.55
N TYR A 120 -1.37 12.09 3.20
CA TYR A 120 -0.49 10.92 3.26
C TYR A 120 -1.19 9.71 3.89
N ASP A 121 -2.00 9.91 4.94
CA ASP A 121 -2.68 8.81 5.62
C ASP A 121 -3.73 8.15 4.74
N GLU A 122 -4.56 8.94 4.07
CA GLU A 122 -5.53 8.43 3.11
C GLU A 122 -4.82 7.71 1.94
N MET A 123 -3.71 8.26 1.43
CA MET A 123 -2.94 7.64 0.34
C MET A 123 -2.29 6.32 0.78
N LEU A 124 -1.74 6.26 2.00
CA LEU A 124 -1.19 5.02 2.58
C LEU A 124 -2.26 3.92 2.68
N GLU A 125 -3.45 4.27 3.15
CA GLU A 125 -4.55 3.31 3.22
C GLU A 125 -4.98 2.84 1.83
N LEU A 126 -5.18 3.76 0.87
CA LEU A 126 -5.54 3.38 -0.51
C LEU A 126 -4.48 2.49 -1.15
N ALA A 127 -3.21 2.82 -1.00
CA ALA A 127 -2.10 2.04 -1.54
C ALA A 127 -2.00 0.65 -0.90
N THR A 128 -2.25 0.54 0.41
CA THR A 128 -2.29 -0.74 1.14
C THR A 128 -3.47 -1.61 0.71
N LEU A 129 -4.58 -0.99 0.35
CA LEU A 129 -5.86 -1.65 0.06
C LEU A 129 -6.07 -1.96 -1.44
N GLY A 130 -5.04 -1.82 -2.28
CA GLY A 130 -5.07 -2.25 -3.68
C GLY A 130 -5.05 -1.15 -4.73
N ALA A 131 -5.04 0.12 -4.36
CA ALA A 131 -4.78 1.22 -5.29
C ALA A 131 -3.28 1.26 -5.64
N GLN A 132 -2.89 0.58 -6.71
CA GLN A 132 -1.48 0.36 -7.11
C GLN A 132 -0.82 1.58 -7.79
N VAL A 133 -1.22 2.81 -7.43
CA VAL A 133 -0.69 4.04 -8.03
C VAL A 133 0.67 4.42 -7.41
N LEU A 134 0.79 4.30 -6.10
CA LEU A 134 2.03 4.56 -5.35
C LEU A 134 2.39 3.37 -4.46
N ASN A 135 3.67 3.21 -4.22
CA ASN A 135 4.14 2.22 -3.25
C ASN A 135 4.01 2.76 -1.82
N ASN A 136 3.47 1.96 -0.88
CA ASN A 136 3.29 2.34 0.52
C ASN A 136 4.54 2.92 1.15
N ARG A 137 5.69 2.29 0.90
CA ARG A 137 6.96 2.70 1.48
C ARG A 137 7.40 4.09 1.01
N SER A 138 7.12 4.46 -0.25
CA SER A 138 7.43 5.81 -0.74
C SER A 138 6.53 6.86 -0.07
N VAL A 139 5.25 6.58 0.11
CA VAL A 139 4.32 7.47 0.81
C VAL A 139 4.68 7.62 2.29
N GLU A 140 5.02 6.50 2.96
CA GLU A 140 5.49 6.50 4.36
C GLU A 140 6.75 7.40 4.53
N MET A 141 7.71 7.26 3.62
CA MET A 141 8.93 8.07 3.64
C MET A 141 8.62 9.54 3.34
N ALA A 142 7.76 9.83 2.35
CA ALA A 142 7.32 11.19 2.06
C ALA A 142 6.65 11.84 3.27
N LYS A 143 5.75 11.12 3.95
CA LYS A 143 5.14 11.58 5.20
C LYS A 143 6.20 11.87 6.26
N LYS A 144 7.14 10.95 6.48
CA LYS A 144 8.19 11.08 7.50
C LYS A 144 9.08 12.30 7.29
N TYR A 145 9.36 12.66 6.04
CA TYR A 145 10.23 13.78 5.69
C TYR A 145 9.45 15.02 5.23
N SER A 146 8.11 14.98 5.28
CA SER A 146 7.21 16.07 4.84
C SER A 146 7.45 16.51 3.40
N VAL A 147 7.75 15.55 2.53
CA VAL A 147 8.01 15.78 1.09
C VAL A 147 6.71 15.72 0.32
N GLU A 148 6.30 16.82 -0.31
CA GLU A 148 5.14 16.85 -1.18
C GLU A 148 5.37 15.92 -2.39
N LEU A 149 4.42 14.97 -2.58
CA LEU A 149 4.40 14.12 -3.77
C LEU A 149 3.37 14.63 -4.76
N GLU A 150 3.69 14.57 -6.03
CA GLU A 150 2.75 14.86 -7.12
C GLU A 150 2.74 13.66 -8.08
N VAL A 151 1.58 13.04 -8.24
CA VAL A 151 1.37 11.91 -9.16
C VAL A 151 0.89 12.44 -10.49
N LEU A 152 1.64 12.19 -11.54
CA LEU A 152 1.44 12.74 -12.88
C LEU A 152 1.40 11.65 -13.94
N SER A 153 0.71 11.91 -15.03
CA SER A 153 0.79 11.03 -16.21
C SER A 153 2.06 11.30 -17.01
N SER A 154 2.74 10.22 -17.40
CA SER A 154 3.82 10.28 -18.39
C SER A 154 3.30 10.40 -19.84
N LEU A 155 2.00 10.17 -20.05
CA LEU A 155 1.38 10.15 -21.38
C LEU A 155 0.62 11.45 -21.69
N ASN A 156 -0.05 12.02 -20.68
CA ASN A 156 -0.92 13.18 -20.83
C ASN A 156 -0.46 14.33 -19.92
N PRO A 157 -0.15 15.51 -20.45
CA PRO A 157 0.29 16.65 -19.64
C PRO A 157 -0.91 17.36 -18.98
N VAL A 158 -1.55 16.68 -18.04
CA VAL A 158 -2.66 17.22 -17.24
C VAL A 158 -2.25 17.36 -15.78
N PRO A 159 -2.88 18.26 -14.99
CA PRO A 159 -2.61 18.33 -13.55
C PRO A 159 -2.80 16.98 -12.88
N GLY A 160 -1.88 16.62 -12.00
CA GLY A 160 -1.89 15.36 -11.28
C GLY A 160 -2.64 15.43 -9.95
N THR A 161 -2.33 14.47 -9.07
CA THR A 161 -2.80 14.44 -7.67
C THR A 161 -1.65 14.82 -6.74
N ILE A 162 -1.89 15.78 -5.84
CA ILE A 162 -0.91 16.20 -4.82
C ILE A 162 -1.16 15.41 -3.54
N VAL A 163 -0.11 14.73 -3.04
CA VAL A 163 -0.12 14.02 -1.75
C VAL A 163 0.67 14.83 -0.74
N LYS A 164 0.01 15.26 0.35
CA LYS A 164 0.58 16.17 1.37
C LYS A 164 -0.06 15.95 2.74
N GLU A 165 0.44 16.65 3.77
CA GLU A 165 -0.04 16.50 5.16
C GLU A 165 -1.49 16.95 5.34
N LYS A 166 -1.85 18.11 4.75
CA LYS A 166 -3.19 18.72 4.90
C LYS A 166 -3.76 19.10 3.55
N VAL A 167 -5.01 18.74 3.32
CA VAL A 167 -5.76 19.11 2.11
C VAL A 167 -6.76 20.22 2.41
N LYS A 168 -7.03 21.06 1.41
CA LYS A 168 -7.92 22.22 1.57
C LYS A 168 -9.42 21.87 1.57
N MET A 169 -9.79 20.69 1.13
CA MET A 169 -11.19 20.32 0.94
C MET A 169 -11.70 19.39 2.06
N GLU A 170 -12.53 19.92 2.97
CA GLU A 170 -13.30 19.17 3.97
C GLU A 170 -14.54 18.44 3.38
N LYS A 171 -14.83 18.62 2.08
CA LYS A 171 -16.15 18.28 1.51
C LYS A 171 -16.40 16.80 1.18
N MET A 172 -15.38 15.96 1.11
CA MET A 172 -15.58 14.54 0.78
C MET A 172 -15.48 13.68 2.03
N LEU A 173 -16.58 13.02 2.38
CA LEU A 173 -16.64 12.08 3.50
C LEU A 173 -15.64 10.92 3.32
N ILE A 174 -15.57 10.38 2.11
CA ILE A 174 -14.58 9.39 1.72
C ILE A 174 -13.77 9.86 0.49
N ARG A 175 -12.52 9.46 0.43
CA ARG A 175 -11.59 9.74 -0.68
C ARG A 175 -11.59 8.64 -1.72
N GLY A 176 -11.86 7.41 -1.31
CA GLY A 176 -11.86 6.33 -2.27
C GLY A 176 -12.50 5.04 -1.77
N VAL A 177 -12.84 4.21 -2.75
CA VAL A 177 -13.30 2.84 -2.58
C VAL A 177 -12.34 1.94 -3.34
N THR A 178 -11.81 0.93 -2.66
CA THR A 178 -10.81 0.02 -3.24
C THR A 178 -11.13 -1.42 -2.89
N LYS A 179 -10.53 -2.34 -3.63
CA LYS A 179 -10.58 -3.78 -3.34
C LYS A 179 -9.20 -4.38 -3.34
N ASP A 180 -9.03 -5.38 -2.51
CA ASP A 180 -7.87 -6.27 -2.50
C ASP A 180 -8.37 -7.71 -2.70
N THR A 181 -7.87 -8.37 -3.72
CA THR A 181 -8.20 -9.77 -4.05
C THR A 181 -7.08 -10.74 -3.68
N ASP A 182 -5.95 -10.24 -3.20
CA ASP A 182 -4.85 -11.07 -2.68
C ASP A 182 -5.03 -11.34 -1.18
N VAL A 183 -6.17 -11.90 -0.81
CA VAL A 183 -6.55 -12.16 0.59
C VAL A 183 -6.89 -13.64 0.78
N ALA A 184 -6.30 -14.25 1.81
CA ALA A 184 -6.72 -15.52 2.39
C ALA A 184 -7.25 -15.26 3.81
N LEU A 185 -8.46 -15.73 4.08
CA LEU A 185 -9.11 -15.65 5.39
C LEU A 185 -8.86 -16.97 6.13
N ILE A 186 -8.19 -16.90 7.28
CA ILE A 186 -7.86 -18.06 8.11
C ILE A 186 -8.60 -17.93 9.43
N SER A 187 -9.30 -19.00 9.84
CA SER A 187 -9.98 -19.09 11.13
C SER A 187 -9.52 -20.33 11.88
N VAL A 188 -9.08 -20.13 13.12
CA VAL A 188 -8.77 -21.20 14.07
C VAL A 188 -9.91 -21.24 15.08
N VAL A 189 -10.64 -22.37 15.09
CA VAL A 189 -11.87 -22.51 15.88
C VAL A 189 -11.55 -23.15 17.24
N GLY A 190 -12.14 -22.63 18.30
CA GLY A 190 -12.09 -23.21 19.63
C GLY A 190 -10.72 -23.14 20.31
N LEU A 191 -9.97 -22.05 20.15
CA LEU A 191 -8.76 -21.78 20.92
C LEU A 191 -9.11 -21.60 22.40
N GLU A 192 -8.25 -22.08 23.31
CA GLU A 192 -8.42 -21.86 24.73
C GLU A 192 -8.39 -20.36 25.07
N ASP A 193 -9.35 -19.90 25.87
CA ASP A 193 -9.42 -18.50 26.32
C ASP A 193 -8.49 -18.25 27.51
N ILE A 194 -7.19 -18.42 27.28
CA ILE A 194 -6.15 -18.18 28.28
C ILE A 194 -5.12 -17.14 27.77
N PRO A 195 -4.49 -16.39 28.69
CA PRO A 195 -3.45 -15.44 28.33
C PRO A 195 -2.30 -16.10 27.55
N GLY A 196 -1.83 -15.46 26.49
CA GLY A 196 -0.65 -15.87 25.74
C GLY A 196 -0.91 -16.73 24.50
N VAL A 197 -2.09 -17.32 24.29
CA VAL A 197 -2.37 -18.14 23.10
C VAL A 197 -2.26 -17.30 21.83
N VAL A 198 -2.91 -16.16 21.78
CA VAL A 198 -2.86 -15.23 20.64
C VAL A 198 -1.42 -14.75 20.36
N PHE A 199 -0.67 -14.43 21.42
CA PHE A 199 0.75 -14.08 21.29
C PHE A 199 1.56 -15.20 20.64
N LYS A 200 1.38 -16.45 21.06
CA LYS A 200 2.08 -17.60 20.47
C LYS A 200 1.76 -17.77 18.98
N VAL A 201 0.49 -17.64 18.62
CA VAL A 201 0.03 -17.72 17.22
C VAL A 201 0.74 -16.69 16.36
N PHE A 202 0.65 -15.40 16.69
CA PHE A 202 1.24 -14.34 15.87
C PHE A 202 2.77 -14.31 15.94
N SER A 203 3.38 -14.73 17.05
CA SER A 203 4.83 -14.92 17.11
C SER A 203 5.31 -16.01 16.15
N LYS A 204 4.57 -17.12 16.02
CA LYS A 204 4.90 -18.18 15.07
C LYS A 204 4.79 -17.69 13.61
N LEU A 205 3.74 -16.96 13.28
CA LEU A 205 3.56 -16.37 11.96
C LEU A 205 4.66 -15.35 11.64
N SER A 206 5.01 -14.50 12.59
CA SER A 206 6.10 -13.51 12.47
C SER A 206 7.47 -14.17 12.20
N GLN A 207 7.78 -15.30 12.86
CA GLN A 207 9.01 -16.07 12.61
C GLN A 207 9.08 -16.62 11.16
N LYS A 208 7.94 -16.84 10.54
CA LYS A 208 7.84 -17.24 9.12
C LYS A 208 7.76 -16.03 8.17
N ASN A 209 7.94 -14.79 8.67
CA ASN A 209 7.80 -13.53 7.93
C ASN A 209 6.42 -13.35 7.27
N ILE A 210 5.37 -13.89 7.89
CA ILE A 210 3.98 -13.74 7.43
C ILE A 210 3.40 -12.47 8.03
N ASN A 211 3.02 -11.52 7.17
CA ASN A 211 2.29 -10.33 7.57
C ASN A 211 0.80 -10.65 7.70
N VAL A 212 0.20 -10.16 8.78
CA VAL A 212 -1.24 -10.30 9.06
C VAL A 212 -1.87 -8.91 8.99
N ASP A 213 -3.00 -8.78 8.30
CA ASP A 213 -3.64 -7.48 8.08
C ASP A 213 -4.82 -7.26 9.06
N ILE A 214 -5.90 -8.05 8.95
CA ILE A 214 -7.05 -7.95 9.84
C ILE A 214 -6.99 -9.08 10.86
N ILE A 215 -7.30 -8.77 12.12
CA ILE A 215 -7.40 -9.77 13.21
C ILE A 215 -8.75 -9.59 13.89
N LEU A 216 -9.53 -10.66 13.99
CA LEU A 216 -10.78 -10.72 14.72
C LEU A 216 -10.74 -11.87 15.73
N GLN A 217 -11.10 -11.59 16.96
CA GLN A 217 -11.28 -12.60 18.00
C GLN A 217 -12.74 -12.57 18.44
N SER A 218 -13.41 -13.73 18.43
CA SER A 218 -14.80 -13.84 18.91
C SER A 218 -14.90 -13.69 20.43
N VAL A 219 -16.08 -13.34 20.89
CA VAL A 219 -16.43 -13.49 22.32
C VAL A 219 -16.52 -14.99 22.61
N GLY A 220 -15.74 -15.45 23.59
CA GLY A 220 -15.63 -16.87 23.92
C GLY A 220 -16.93 -17.48 24.44
N ARG A 221 -17.09 -18.78 24.18
CA ARG A 221 -18.10 -19.63 24.79
C ARG A 221 -17.39 -20.84 25.40
N ASP A 222 -17.80 -21.26 26.57
CA ASP A 222 -17.30 -22.46 27.24
C ASP A 222 -15.76 -22.48 27.39
N GLY A 223 -15.16 -21.30 27.66
CA GLY A 223 -13.71 -21.18 27.84
C GLY A 223 -12.88 -21.23 26.56
N THR A 224 -13.52 -21.12 25.39
CA THR A 224 -12.84 -21.09 24.08
C THR A 224 -13.18 -19.86 23.25
N LYS A 225 -12.32 -19.48 22.32
CA LYS A 225 -12.51 -18.39 21.36
C LYS A 225 -12.11 -18.81 19.96
N ASP A 226 -12.74 -18.20 18.97
CA ASP A 226 -12.30 -18.31 17.58
C ASP A 226 -11.39 -17.13 17.26
N LEU A 227 -10.31 -17.41 16.54
CA LEU A 227 -9.37 -16.42 16.05
C LEU A 227 -9.39 -16.43 14.52
N THR A 228 -9.83 -15.34 13.93
CA THR A 228 -9.89 -15.17 12.48
C THR A 228 -8.98 -14.03 12.07
N PHE A 229 -8.19 -14.25 11.01
CA PHE A 229 -7.28 -13.23 10.51
C PHE A 229 -7.07 -13.38 9.00
N THR A 230 -6.53 -12.32 8.38
CA THR A 230 -6.22 -12.31 6.95
C THR A 230 -4.73 -12.24 6.70
N VAL A 231 -4.30 -12.96 5.65
CA VAL A 231 -2.94 -12.93 5.10
C VAL A 231 -3.04 -12.83 3.57
N SER A 232 -1.92 -12.61 2.86
CA SER A 232 -1.91 -12.75 1.40
C SER A 232 -2.19 -14.20 0.98
N LYS A 233 -2.78 -14.40 -0.20
CA LYS A 233 -3.08 -15.75 -0.72
C LYS A 233 -1.85 -16.66 -0.73
N ALA A 234 -0.71 -16.12 -1.14
CA ALA A 234 0.56 -16.86 -1.19
C ALA A 234 1.01 -17.36 0.20
N ASN A 235 0.68 -16.62 1.25
CA ASN A 235 1.03 -16.96 2.63
C ASN A 235 0.02 -17.91 3.30
N GLY A 236 -1.16 -18.11 2.72
CA GLY A 236 -2.20 -18.96 3.29
C GLY A 236 -1.71 -20.38 3.65
N PRO A 237 -1.16 -21.14 2.70
CA PRO A 237 -0.65 -22.50 2.97
C PRO A 237 0.46 -22.50 4.04
N VAL A 238 1.41 -21.57 3.96
CA VAL A 238 2.54 -21.48 4.90
C VAL A 238 2.04 -21.14 6.31
N ALA A 239 1.01 -20.30 6.43
CA ALA A 239 0.39 -19.95 7.70
C ALA A 239 -0.30 -21.18 8.32
N ILE A 240 -1.05 -21.95 7.54
CA ILE A 240 -1.72 -23.19 8.01
C ILE A 240 -0.69 -24.19 8.52
N ASP A 241 0.39 -24.42 7.76
CA ASP A 241 1.44 -25.35 8.14
C ASP A 241 2.11 -24.90 9.44
N ALA A 242 2.42 -23.61 9.55
CA ALA A 242 3.00 -23.04 10.78
C ALA A 242 2.09 -23.16 11.99
N LEU A 243 0.78 -23.01 11.82
CA LEU A 243 -0.20 -23.18 12.88
C LEU A 243 -0.33 -24.65 13.33
N ARG A 244 -0.34 -25.59 12.39
CA ARG A 244 -0.39 -27.03 12.68
C ARG A 244 0.82 -27.56 13.47
N GLU A 245 1.97 -26.89 13.36
CA GLU A 245 3.18 -27.20 14.14
C GLU A 245 3.05 -26.80 15.62
N MET A 246 1.98 -26.11 16.03
CA MET A 246 1.83 -25.57 17.38
C MET A 246 1.00 -26.50 18.28
N ASP A 247 1.56 -26.93 19.41
CA ASP A 247 0.84 -27.74 20.42
C ASP A 247 -0.44 -27.04 20.93
N ALA A 248 -0.44 -25.70 21.00
CA ALA A 248 -1.60 -24.93 21.43
C ALA A 248 -2.79 -25.00 20.47
N ILE A 249 -2.55 -25.39 19.22
CA ILE A 249 -3.60 -25.57 18.20
C ILE A 249 -3.99 -27.05 18.12
N GLY A 250 -3.00 -27.97 18.11
CA GLY A 250 -3.25 -29.39 18.09
C GLY A 250 -4.20 -29.80 16.96
N ASP A 251 -5.24 -30.54 17.31
CA ASP A 251 -6.27 -31.02 16.38
C ASP A 251 -7.43 -30.03 16.14
N LYS A 252 -7.28 -28.77 16.55
CA LYS A 252 -8.32 -27.76 16.35
C LYS A 252 -8.58 -27.51 14.88
N GLU A 253 -9.82 -27.19 14.56
CA GLU A 253 -10.23 -26.92 13.20
C GLU A 253 -9.60 -25.62 12.69
N ILE A 254 -8.88 -25.69 11.57
CA ILE A 254 -8.38 -24.53 10.83
C ILE A 254 -9.13 -24.45 9.52
N LYS A 255 -9.90 -23.38 9.33
CA LYS A 255 -10.56 -23.03 8.08
C LYS A 255 -9.73 -22.03 7.29
N CYS A 256 -9.64 -22.23 5.99
CA CYS A 256 -9.01 -21.26 5.10
C CYS A 256 -9.89 -21.04 3.87
N SER A 257 -10.15 -19.78 3.56
CA SER A 257 -10.85 -19.41 2.33
C SER A 257 -9.99 -18.43 1.53
N THR A 258 -9.78 -18.73 0.25
CA THR A 258 -9.10 -17.88 -0.74
C THR A 258 -10.07 -17.24 -1.73
N ASP A 259 -11.35 -17.62 -1.67
CA ASP A 259 -12.43 -17.12 -2.53
C ASP A 259 -13.10 -15.90 -1.88
N VAL A 260 -12.26 -15.04 -1.30
CA VAL A 260 -12.67 -13.80 -0.63
C VAL A 260 -11.95 -12.61 -1.23
N ALA A 261 -12.57 -11.45 -1.06
CA ALA A 261 -11.97 -10.15 -1.35
C ALA A 261 -12.25 -9.18 -0.21
N LYS A 262 -11.33 -8.27 0.01
CA LYS A 262 -11.49 -7.15 0.94
C LYS A 262 -11.92 -5.92 0.14
N VAL A 263 -13.07 -5.33 0.49
CA VAL A 263 -13.54 -4.06 -0.06
C VAL A 263 -13.48 -3.02 1.05
N SER A 264 -12.93 -1.86 0.73
CA SER A 264 -12.66 -0.82 1.74
C SER A 264 -13.05 0.56 1.23
N ILE A 265 -13.58 1.37 2.15
CA ILE A 265 -13.70 2.82 1.99
C ILE A 265 -12.64 3.50 2.83
N VAL A 266 -12.07 4.58 2.31
CA VAL A 266 -11.02 5.37 2.96
C VAL A 266 -11.40 6.86 2.93
N GLY A 267 -11.24 7.56 4.04
CA GLY A 267 -11.43 9.00 4.13
C GLY A 267 -11.42 9.50 5.58
N ALA A 268 -10.68 10.56 5.84
CA ALA A 268 -10.57 11.17 7.16
C ALA A 268 -11.89 11.77 7.69
N GLY A 269 -12.87 12.04 6.80
CA GLY A 269 -14.19 12.56 7.18
C GLY A 269 -15.05 11.57 7.95
N MET A 270 -14.71 10.29 7.98
CA MET A 270 -15.53 9.25 8.64
C MET A 270 -15.54 9.35 10.15
N GLU A 271 -14.46 9.83 10.77
CA GLU A 271 -14.32 9.96 12.23
C GLU A 271 -15.47 10.79 12.85
N SER A 272 -15.89 11.85 12.17
CA SER A 272 -16.91 12.79 12.66
C SER A 272 -18.33 12.53 12.12
N HIS A 273 -18.53 11.49 11.29
CA HIS A 273 -19.81 11.25 10.62
C HIS A 273 -20.41 9.89 11.02
N PRO A 274 -21.29 9.86 12.01
CA PRO A 274 -22.02 8.64 12.36
C PRO A 274 -22.88 8.15 11.17
N GLY A 275 -22.97 6.83 11.01
CA GLY A 275 -23.75 6.20 9.94
C GLY A 275 -22.96 5.85 8.67
N THR A 276 -21.67 6.20 8.56
CA THR A 276 -20.84 5.84 7.40
C THR A 276 -20.79 4.33 7.17
N ALA A 277 -20.60 3.55 8.24
CA ALA A 277 -20.63 2.08 8.15
C ALA A 277 -22.00 1.57 7.68
N SER A 278 -23.09 2.09 8.26
CA SER A 278 -24.45 1.72 7.88
C SER A 278 -24.73 1.96 6.40
N LYS A 279 -24.28 3.11 5.87
CA LYS A 279 -24.44 3.45 4.45
C LYS A 279 -23.64 2.49 3.53
N MET A 280 -22.44 2.09 3.94
CA MET A 280 -21.67 1.07 3.21
C MET A 280 -22.39 -0.28 3.21
N PHE A 281 -22.91 -0.70 4.35
CA PHE A 281 -23.62 -1.98 4.48
C PHE A 281 -24.95 -1.99 3.74
N GLU A 282 -25.67 -0.87 3.72
CA GLU A 282 -26.88 -0.69 2.92
C GLU A 282 -26.60 -0.85 1.42
N ALA A 283 -25.51 -0.24 0.93
CA ALA A 283 -25.12 -0.38 -0.47
C ALA A 283 -24.79 -1.84 -0.85
N LEU A 284 -24.15 -2.59 0.04
CA LEU A 284 -23.87 -4.02 -0.16
C LEU A 284 -25.15 -4.87 -0.06
N TYR A 285 -26.01 -4.59 0.91
CA TYR A 285 -27.30 -5.26 1.08
C TYR A 285 -28.19 -5.10 -0.15
N ALA A 286 -28.29 -3.89 -0.70
CA ALA A 286 -29.05 -3.62 -1.93
C ALA A 286 -28.57 -4.42 -3.15
N GLN A 287 -27.33 -4.92 -3.13
CA GLN A 287 -26.75 -5.79 -4.15
C GLN A 287 -26.81 -7.27 -3.76
N ASN A 288 -27.43 -7.63 -2.65
CA ASN A 288 -27.46 -8.98 -2.10
C ASN A 288 -26.06 -9.54 -1.87
N ILE A 289 -25.13 -8.73 -1.40
CA ILE A 289 -23.75 -9.11 -1.09
C ILE A 289 -23.62 -9.35 0.41
N ASN A 290 -23.21 -10.58 0.78
CA ASN A 290 -23.03 -10.95 2.17
C ASN A 290 -21.69 -10.53 2.71
N ILE A 291 -21.64 -10.00 3.94
CA ILE A 291 -20.42 -9.59 4.64
C ILE A 291 -19.99 -10.72 5.58
N GLN A 292 -18.75 -11.19 5.41
CA GLN A 292 -18.17 -12.27 6.23
C GLN A 292 -17.40 -11.73 7.42
N MET A 293 -16.77 -10.55 7.29
CA MET A 293 -15.97 -9.91 8.33
C MET A 293 -15.99 -8.40 8.13
N ILE A 294 -15.90 -7.66 9.23
CA ILE A 294 -15.82 -6.19 9.24
C ILE A 294 -14.60 -5.78 10.06
N SER A 295 -13.87 -4.78 9.58
CA SER A 295 -12.81 -4.10 10.32
C SER A 295 -12.92 -2.60 10.11
N THR A 296 -12.75 -1.83 11.18
CA THR A 296 -12.86 -0.37 11.16
C THR A 296 -11.66 0.28 11.81
N SER A 297 -11.28 1.46 11.30
CA SER A 297 -10.38 2.41 11.95
C SER A 297 -10.96 3.82 11.82
N GLU A 298 -10.25 4.83 12.27
CA GLU A 298 -10.68 6.24 12.18
C GLU A 298 -10.91 6.70 10.74
N ILE A 299 -10.10 6.22 9.80
CA ILE A 299 -10.12 6.66 8.39
C ILE A 299 -10.45 5.54 7.40
N LYS A 300 -10.84 4.34 7.88
CA LYS A 300 -11.08 3.17 7.03
C LYS A 300 -12.19 2.28 7.57
N ILE A 301 -13.04 1.77 6.68
CA ILE A 301 -13.94 0.65 6.93
C ILE A 301 -13.68 -0.40 5.85
N SER A 302 -13.38 -1.61 6.28
CA SER A 302 -13.11 -2.75 5.39
C SER A 302 -14.09 -3.87 5.67
N VAL A 303 -14.55 -4.52 4.62
CA VAL A 303 -15.37 -5.73 4.69
C VAL A 303 -14.73 -6.86 3.88
N ILE A 304 -14.84 -8.06 4.38
CA ILE A 304 -14.52 -9.28 3.62
C ILE A 304 -15.81 -9.83 3.05
N ILE A 305 -15.83 -10.07 1.75
CA ILE A 305 -16.95 -10.59 0.97
C ILE A 305 -16.49 -11.73 0.05
N ALA A 306 -17.39 -12.37 -0.67
CA ALA A 306 -17.03 -13.32 -1.71
C ALA A 306 -16.24 -12.63 -2.84
N ALA A 307 -15.20 -13.28 -3.37
CA ALA A 307 -14.31 -12.68 -4.37
C ALA A 307 -15.06 -12.32 -5.67
N GLU A 308 -16.06 -13.11 -6.07
CA GLU A 308 -16.88 -12.88 -7.25
C GLU A 308 -17.70 -11.60 -7.19
N ASP A 309 -18.02 -11.12 -5.98
CA ASP A 309 -18.81 -9.92 -5.75
C ASP A 309 -17.97 -8.63 -5.73
N ALA A 310 -16.64 -8.72 -5.74
CA ALA A 310 -15.75 -7.61 -5.44
C ALA A 310 -15.94 -6.38 -6.35
N ASP A 311 -16.05 -6.56 -7.67
CA ASP A 311 -16.25 -5.47 -8.62
C ASP A 311 -17.62 -4.81 -8.45
N ARG A 312 -18.66 -5.62 -8.24
CA ARG A 312 -20.02 -5.16 -7.99
C ARG A 312 -20.13 -4.37 -6.68
N ALA A 313 -19.46 -4.87 -5.63
CA ALA A 313 -19.39 -4.21 -4.34
C ALA A 313 -18.71 -2.82 -4.42
N VAL A 314 -17.55 -2.74 -5.08
CA VAL A 314 -16.84 -1.46 -5.25
C VAL A 314 -17.71 -0.45 -5.99
N SER A 315 -18.37 -0.85 -7.09
CA SER A 315 -19.24 0.02 -7.87
C SER A 315 -20.44 0.51 -7.06
N ALA A 316 -21.10 -0.38 -6.31
CA ALA A 316 -22.27 -0.03 -5.49
C ALA A 316 -21.89 0.92 -4.35
N VAL A 317 -20.81 0.63 -3.64
CA VAL A 317 -20.31 1.45 -2.53
C VAL A 317 -19.85 2.82 -3.05
N HIS A 318 -19.10 2.85 -4.16
CA HIS A 318 -18.66 4.10 -4.78
C HIS A 318 -19.85 4.99 -5.13
N LYS A 319 -20.85 4.45 -5.83
CA LYS A 319 -22.08 5.18 -6.19
C LYS A 319 -22.85 5.71 -4.98
N ALA A 320 -22.85 4.98 -3.88
CA ALA A 320 -23.52 5.41 -2.66
C ALA A 320 -22.85 6.63 -2.02
N PHE A 321 -21.53 6.70 -2.03
CA PHE A 321 -20.78 7.77 -1.37
C PHE A 321 -20.38 8.92 -2.30
N ILE A 322 -20.17 8.63 -3.56
CA ILE A 322 -19.71 9.58 -4.59
C ILE A 322 -20.71 9.53 -5.75
N PRO A 323 -21.90 10.18 -5.57
CA PRO A 323 -22.89 10.19 -6.62
C PRO A 323 -22.37 10.92 -7.86
N ASN A 324 -22.78 10.47 -9.03
CA ASN A 324 -22.58 11.24 -10.27
C ASN A 324 -23.42 12.52 -10.16
N ASP A 325 -22.81 13.68 -10.38
CA ASP A 325 -23.50 14.97 -10.51
C ASP A 325 -24.35 14.97 -11.77
#